data_3e1736cadabc94a8310b6469a8fcbba5
#
_entry.id   3e1736cadabc94a8310b6469a8fcbba5
#
_cell.length_a   1.000
_cell.length_b   1.000
_cell.length_c   1.000
_cell.angle_alpha   90.00
_cell.angle_beta   90.00
_cell.angle_gamma   90.00
#
_symmetry.space_group_name_H-M   'P 1'
#
loop_
_entity.id
_entity.type
_entity.pdbx_description
1 polymer ?
#
loop_
_entity_poly.entity_id
_entity_poly.type
_entity_poly.pdbx_seq_one_letter_code
_entity_poly.pdbx_strand_id
1 'polypeptide(L)'
;MSSSILVAGLFHETHTFVDEVTSPADFQVRRGDEMLACSGDASPLGGVLEFAQEEGWRMIPTIDYRAIPSGIVDDEVVAAWWNDFEAAWQPECDAIFLVLHGAMV
;
A
#
# COMPACT_ATOMS: atom_id res chain seq x y z
N MET A 1 -7.44 23.79 11.78
CA MET A 1 -7.13 23.08 10.50
C MET A 1 -6.56 21.72 10.80
N SER A 2 -7.04 20.71 10.11
CA SER A 2 -6.50 19.37 10.29
C SER A 2 -5.44 19.10 9.22
N SER A 3 -4.36 18.45 9.62
CA SER A 3 -3.37 17.94 8.70
C SER A 3 -3.92 16.74 7.94
N SER A 4 -3.35 16.46 6.77
CA SER A 4 -3.74 15.32 5.96
C SER A 4 -2.54 14.43 5.65
N ILE A 5 -2.77 13.12 5.60
CA ILE A 5 -1.76 12.12 5.29
C ILE A 5 -2.26 11.20 4.18
N LEU A 6 -1.53 11.18 3.07
CA LEU A 6 -1.81 10.29 1.95
C LEU A 6 -1.12 8.95 2.22
N VAL A 7 -1.87 7.87 2.05
CA VAL A 7 -1.41 6.52 2.39
C VAL A 7 -1.44 5.62 1.17
N ALA A 8 -0.37 4.87 0.96
CA ALA A 8 -0.27 3.89 -0.12
C ALA A 8 0.59 2.73 0.33
N GLY A 9 0.44 1.59 -0.32
CA GLY A 9 1.23 0.42 -0.02
C GLY A 9 1.52 -0.44 -1.24
N LEU A 10 2.73 -0.99 -1.28
CA LEU A 10 3.15 -2.01 -2.25
C LEU A 10 4.03 -2.98 -1.47
N PHE A 11 3.46 -4.14 -1.14
CA PHE A 11 4.07 -5.02 -0.16
C PHE A 11 4.15 -6.45 -0.67
N HIS A 12 5.38 -6.96 -0.79
CA HIS A 12 5.64 -8.35 -1.13
C HIS A 12 6.99 -8.78 -0.54
N GLU A 13 6.99 -9.87 0.20
CA GLU A 13 8.22 -10.49 0.70
C GLU A 13 8.69 -11.52 -0.33
N THR A 14 9.58 -11.10 -1.22
CA THR A 14 10.06 -11.94 -2.32
C THR A 14 11.02 -13.00 -1.82
N HIS A 15 10.85 -14.22 -2.34
CA HIS A 15 11.73 -15.36 -2.12
C HIS A 15 12.41 -15.71 -3.46
N THR A 16 13.66 -15.28 -3.62
CA THR A 16 14.36 -15.39 -4.92
C THR A 16 14.73 -16.82 -5.34
N PHE A 17 14.60 -17.81 -4.44
CA PHE A 17 14.82 -19.21 -4.76
C PHE A 17 13.58 -19.92 -5.30
N VAL A 18 12.46 -19.24 -5.36
CA VAL A 18 11.22 -19.76 -5.94
C VAL A 18 11.20 -19.39 -7.42
N ASP A 19 10.96 -20.39 -8.29
CA ASP A 19 10.96 -20.18 -9.74
C ASP A 19 9.72 -19.46 -10.26
N GLU A 20 8.63 -19.49 -9.51
CA GLU A 20 7.39 -18.85 -9.92
C GLU A 20 7.52 -17.33 -9.85
N VAL A 21 6.95 -16.65 -10.86
CA VAL A 21 6.87 -15.20 -10.90
C VAL A 21 5.57 -14.76 -10.21
N THR A 22 5.67 -13.78 -9.33
CA THR A 22 4.50 -13.17 -8.69
C THR A 22 3.88 -12.17 -9.67
N SER A 23 2.69 -12.47 -10.15
CA SER A 23 1.99 -11.69 -11.19
C SER A 23 0.98 -10.71 -10.58
N PRO A 24 0.44 -9.77 -11.37
CA PRO A 24 -0.62 -8.89 -10.90
C PRO A 24 -1.82 -9.64 -10.31
N ALA A 25 -2.16 -10.80 -10.87
CA ALA A 25 -3.29 -11.61 -10.39
C ALA A 25 -3.06 -12.18 -8.99
N ASP A 26 -1.82 -12.26 -8.52
CA ASP A 26 -1.48 -12.77 -7.20
C ASP A 26 -1.68 -11.72 -6.10
N PHE A 27 -1.87 -10.47 -6.46
CA PHE A 27 -1.97 -9.38 -5.51
C PHE A 27 -3.42 -9.12 -5.11
N GLN A 28 -3.62 -8.95 -3.80
CA GLN A 28 -4.83 -8.36 -3.28
C GLN A 28 -4.71 -6.84 -3.43
N VAL A 29 -5.67 -6.23 -4.11
CA VAL A 29 -5.67 -4.79 -4.36
C VAL A 29 -6.81 -4.16 -3.59
N ARG A 30 -6.49 -3.15 -2.79
CA ARG A 30 -7.48 -2.33 -2.09
C ARG A 30 -7.35 -0.90 -2.57
N ARG A 31 -8.47 -0.30 -2.94
CA ARG A 31 -8.51 1.05 -3.50
C ARG A 31 -9.33 1.97 -2.60
N GLY A 32 -8.79 3.16 -2.31
CA GLY A 32 -9.51 4.16 -1.54
C GLY A 32 -10.01 3.60 -0.21
N ASP A 33 -11.28 3.76 0.07
CA ASP A 33 -11.88 3.37 1.34
C ASP A 33 -11.81 1.86 1.64
N GLU A 34 -11.55 1.03 0.65
CA GLU A 34 -11.31 -0.40 0.88
C GLU A 34 -10.09 -0.63 1.78
N MET A 35 -9.13 0.30 1.77
CA MET A 35 -7.94 0.23 2.62
C MET A 35 -8.28 0.35 4.11
N LEU A 36 -9.44 0.90 4.45
CA LEU A 36 -9.87 1.04 5.84
C LEU A 36 -10.20 -0.30 6.50
N ALA A 37 -10.31 -1.37 5.71
CA ALA A 37 -10.54 -2.71 6.24
C ALA A 37 -9.40 -3.23 7.13
N CYS A 38 -8.21 -2.61 7.07
CA CYS A 38 -7.07 -2.97 7.92
C CYS A 38 -7.12 -2.32 9.31
N SER A 39 -8.14 -1.54 9.61
CA SER A 39 -8.30 -0.91 10.92
C SER A 39 -8.29 -1.95 12.04
N GLY A 40 -7.38 -1.79 12.99
CA GLY A 40 -7.28 -2.67 14.15
C GLY A 40 -6.59 -4.02 13.89
N ASP A 41 -6.01 -4.26 12.73
CA ASP A 41 -5.42 -5.54 12.38
C ASP A 41 -3.92 -5.68 12.71
N ALA A 42 -3.34 -4.70 13.43
CA ALA A 42 -1.95 -4.67 13.83
C ALA A 42 -0.94 -4.60 12.68
N SER A 43 -1.38 -4.32 11.44
CA SER A 43 -0.49 -4.08 10.31
C SER A 43 0.07 -2.66 10.34
N PRO A 44 1.16 -2.37 9.58
CA PRO A 44 1.64 -0.98 9.44
C PRO A 44 0.56 -0.04 8.93
N LEU A 45 -0.27 -0.49 8.01
CA LEU A 45 -1.38 0.31 7.49
C LEU A 45 -2.43 0.56 8.57
N GLY A 46 -2.77 -0.47 9.36
CA GLY A 46 -3.65 -0.31 10.52
C GLY A 46 -3.09 0.65 11.54
N GLY A 47 -1.77 0.64 11.74
CA GLY A 47 -1.09 1.57 12.66
C GLY A 47 -1.21 3.03 12.22
N VAL A 48 -1.05 3.34 10.95
CA VAL A 48 -1.20 4.72 10.48
C VAL A 48 -2.66 5.18 10.53
N LEU A 49 -3.61 4.29 10.32
CA LEU A 49 -5.03 4.60 10.51
C LEU A 49 -5.32 5.01 11.95
N GLU A 50 -4.81 4.24 12.90
CA GLU A 50 -4.97 4.51 14.32
C GLU A 50 -4.34 5.85 14.70
N PHE A 51 -3.12 6.09 14.24
CA PHE A 51 -2.43 7.38 14.45
C PHE A 51 -3.26 8.54 13.92
N ALA A 52 -3.77 8.44 12.70
CA ALA A 52 -4.54 9.51 12.08
C ALA A 52 -5.83 9.81 12.87
N GLN A 53 -6.50 8.77 13.38
CA GLN A 53 -7.69 8.94 14.21
C GLN A 53 -7.36 9.62 15.53
N GLU A 54 -6.31 9.19 16.21
CA GLU A 54 -5.89 9.75 17.49
C GLU A 54 -5.46 11.20 17.38
N GLU A 55 -4.73 11.54 16.32
CA GLU A 55 -4.18 12.88 16.12
C GLU A 55 -5.12 13.81 15.35
N GLY A 56 -6.26 13.33 14.92
CA GLY A 56 -7.22 14.14 14.15
C GLY A 56 -6.74 14.49 12.75
N TRP A 57 -5.86 13.67 12.15
CA TRP A 57 -5.42 13.87 10.79
C TRP A 57 -6.43 13.30 9.81
N ARG A 58 -6.63 13.99 8.69
CA ARG A 58 -7.44 13.47 7.59
C ARG A 58 -6.62 12.47 6.80
N MET A 59 -7.04 11.25 6.77
CA MET A 59 -6.38 10.21 5.99
C MET A 59 -6.90 10.19 4.56
N ILE A 60 -5.98 10.11 3.60
CA ILE A 60 -6.28 10.02 2.16
C ILE A 60 -5.81 8.65 1.69
N PRO A 61 -6.67 7.62 1.71
CA PRO A 61 -6.29 6.30 1.22
C PRO A 61 -6.26 6.29 -0.30
N THR A 62 -5.19 5.73 -0.89
CA THR A 62 -5.02 5.68 -2.34
C THR A 62 -5.08 4.26 -2.86
N ILE A 63 -3.98 3.54 -2.79
CA ILE A 63 -3.84 2.20 -3.36
C ILE A 63 -2.97 1.33 -2.45
N ASP A 64 -3.36 0.10 -2.25
CA ASP A 64 -2.59 -0.89 -1.49
C ASP A 64 -2.58 -2.21 -2.25
N TYR A 65 -1.38 -2.65 -2.63
CA TYR A 65 -1.13 -3.94 -3.26
C TYR A 65 -0.36 -4.81 -2.30
N ARG A 66 -0.86 -6.00 -2.02
CA ARG A 66 -0.15 -6.99 -1.20
C ARG A 66 -0.37 -8.40 -1.71
N ALA A 67 0.66 -9.23 -1.61
CA ALA A 67 0.60 -10.64 -1.97
C ALA A 67 1.34 -11.47 -0.93
N ILE A 68 1.01 -12.76 -0.86
CA ILE A 68 1.76 -13.69 -0.02
C ILE A 68 3.17 -13.88 -0.58
N PRO A 69 4.15 -14.25 0.26
CA PRO A 69 5.52 -14.49 -0.22
C PRO A 69 5.56 -15.51 -1.36
N SER A 70 6.30 -15.17 -2.42
CA SER A 70 6.52 -16.01 -3.59
C SER A 70 7.74 -15.49 -4.35
N GLY A 71 7.92 -15.88 -5.62
CA GLY A 71 9.06 -15.51 -6.43
C GLY A 71 9.09 -14.03 -6.84
N ILE A 72 10.01 -13.70 -7.73
CA ILE A 72 10.24 -12.34 -8.22
C ILE A 72 8.94 -11.71 -8.74
N VAL A 73 8.74 -10.46 -8.39
CA VAL A 73 7.54 -9.71 -8.80
C VAL A 73 7.66 -9.31 -10.27
N ASP A 74 6.60 -9.55 -11.04
CA ASP A 74 6.51 -9.13 -12.44
C ASP A 74 6.57 -7.60 -12.53
N ASP A 75 7.31 -7.09 -13.51
CA ASP A 75 7.45 -5.63 -13.73
C ASP A 75 6.10 -4.95 -13.94
N GLU A 76 5.12 -5.66 -14.49
CA GLU A 76 3.77 -5.12 -14.69
C GLU A 76 3.09 -4.73 -13.37
N VAL A 77 3.45 -5.37 -12.27
CA VAL A 77 2.89 -5.06 -10.94
C VAL A 77 3.26 -3.63 -10.54
N VAL A 78 4.53 -3.29 -10.67
CA VAL A 78 5.02 -1.96 -10.30
C VAL A 78 4.40 -0.90 -11.20
N ALA A 79 4.32 -1.18 -12.50
CA ALA A 79 3.72 -0.25 -13.45
C ALA A 79 2.23 -0.02 -13.16
N ALA A 80 1.49 -1.09 -12.85
CA ALA A 80 0.08 -0.99 -12.52
C ALA A 80 -0.13 -0.22 -11.21
N TRP A 81 0.70 -0.52 -10.19
CA TRP A 81 0.64 0.18 -8.92
C TRP A 81 0.88 1.68 -9.11
N TRP A 82 1.90 2.03 -9.88
CA TRP A 82 2.23 3.43 -10.14
C TRP A 82 1.09 4.17 -10.84
N ASN A 83 0.48 3.54 -11.84
CA ASN A 83 -0.67 4.13 -12.54
C ASN A 83 -1.84 4.38 -11.57
N ASP A 84 -2.12 3.42 -10.71
CA ASP A 84 -3.19 3.55 -9.71
C ASP A 84 -2.86 4.63 -8.68
N PHE A 85 -1.61 4.70 -8.26
CA PHE A 85 -1.16 5.71 -7.31
C PHE A 85 -1.28 7.11 -7.90
N GLU A 86 -0.82 7.30 -9.14
CA GLU A 86 -0.95 8.59 -9.83
C GLU A 86 -2.40 9.03 -9.97
N ALA A 87 -3.28 8.09 -10.32
CA ALA A 87 -4.70 8.39 -10.49
C ALA A 87 -5.37 8.85 -9.20
N ALA A 88 -4.87 8.37 -8.05
CA ALA A 88 -5.41 8.71 -6.73
C ALA A 88 -4.61 9.84 -6.04
N TRP A 89 -3.57 10.35 -6.68
CA TRP A 89 -2.70 11.37 -6.10
C TRP A 89 -3.45 12.65 -5.77
N GLN A 90 -3.22 13.17 -4.57
CA GLN A 90 -3.75 14.46 -4.12
C GLN A 90 -2.59 15.35 -3.65
N PRO A 91 -2.20 16.35 -4.46
CA PRO A 91 -1.00 17.15 -4.18
C PRO A 91 -1.10 18.03 -2.92
N GLU A 92 -2.30 18.19 -2.39
CA GLU A 92 -2.55 19.03 -1.23
C GLU A 92 -2.36 18.31 0.11
N CYS A 93 -1.86 17.07 0.09
CA CYS A 93 -1.58 16.35 1.33
C CYS A 93 -0.38 16.97 2.06
N ASP A 94 -0.40 16.89 3.39
CA ASP A 94 0.70 17.40 4.23
C ASP A 94 1.81 16.39 4.40
N ALA A 95 1.49 15.09 4.31
CA ALA A 95 2.46 14.01 4.47
C ALA A 95 2.06 12.81 3.62
N ILE A 96 3.03 11.95 3.36
CA ILE A 96 2.84 10.69 2.64
C ILE A 96 3.37 9.56 3.52
N PHE A 97 2.57 8.51 3.67
CA PHE A 97 2.96 7.29 4.36
C PHE A 97 2.92 6.12 3.38
N LEU A 98 4.07 5.50 3.15
CA LEU A 98 4.20 4.37 2.23
C LEU A 98 4.51 3.10 3.01
N VAL A 99 3.75 2.04 2.76
CA VAL A 99 4.03 0.70 3.30
C VAL A 99 4.75 -0.09 2.21
N LEU A 100 6.03 -0.32 2.41
CA LEU A 100 6.90 -1.04 1.47
C LEU A 100 7.60 -2.17 2.20
N HIS A 101 8.11 -3.15 1.45
CA HIS A 101 8.91 -4.25 2.01
C HIS A 101 10.29 -4.28 1.37
N GLY A 102 11.33 -4.30 2.19
CA GLY A 102 12.71 -4.25 1.72
C GLY A 102 13.17 -5.48 0.92
N ALA A 103 12.49 -6.61 1.06
CA ALA A 103 12.82 -7.84 0.34
C ALA A 103 12.12 -7.95 -1.04
N MET A 104 11.31 -6.99 -1.42
CA MET A 104 10.59 -7.02 -2.70
C MET A 104 11.55 -6.78 -3.87
N VAL A 105 11.59 -7.73 -4.80
CA VAL A 105 12.33 -7.63 -6.06
C VAL A 105 11.51 -8.15 -7.23
#